data_6bb996e6e4b9db99ee89e5b455a63f73
#
_entry.id   6bb996e6e4b9db99ee89e5b455a63f73
#
_cell.length_a   1.000
_cell.length_b   1.000
_cell.length_c   1.000
_cell.angle_alpha   90.00
_cell.angle_beta   90.00
_cell.angle_gamma   90.00
#
_symmetry.space_group_name_H-M   'P 1'
#
loop_
_entity.id
_entity.type
_entity.pdbx_description
1 polymer ?
#
loop_
_entity_poly.entity_id
_entity_poly.type
_entity_poly.pdbx_seq_one_letter_code
_entity_poly.pdbx_strand_id
1 'polypeptide(L)'
;MLKKTIIYIAILGVILLVLSSVVRYFMPFYWGDATQTVKYEYYKKHAENYNAVYLGGSLEYRHIDPQIIDSIAQKNGLDFHSFNLGVDGHGIIQQLNDLDGLLAIRNPNLKYIFFSISSEAYFFKANLHT
;
A
#
# COMPACT_ATOMS: atom_id res chain seq x y z
N MET A 1 28.40 29.70 25.35
CA MET A 1 27.93 28.29 25.32
C MET A 1 26.68 28.14 24.47
N LEU A 2 25.64 28.92 24.67
CA LEU A 2 24.34 28.80 23.97
C LEU A 2 24.42 28.76 22.43
N LYS A 3 25.22 29.68 21.82
CA LYS A 3 25.41 29.74 20.35
C LYS A 3 25.98 28.45 19.76
N LYS A 4 26.96 27.84 20.44
CA LYS A 4 27.55 26.56 19.97
C LYS A 4 26.54 25.42 20.05
N THR A 5 25.75 25.36 21.12
CA THR A 5 24.67 24.34 21.29
C THR A 5 23.62 24.46 20.18
N ILE A 6 23.20 25.69 19.84
CA ILE A 6 22.22 25.91 18.76
C ILE A 6 22.79 25.44 17.43
N ILE A 7 24.05 25.70 17.13
CA ILE A 7 24.73 25.27 15.90
C ILE A 7 24.75 23.72 15.83
N TYR A 8 25.09 23.04 16.92
CA TYR A 8 25.12 21.57 16.93
C TYR A 8 23.72 20.96 16.74
N ILE A 9 22.69 21.53 17.34
CA ILE A 9 21.29 21.10 17.14
C ILE A 9 20.89 21.30 15.68
N ALA A 10 21.22 22.43 15.08
CA ALA A 10 20.91 22.69 13.69
C ALA A 10 21.62 21.71 12.74
N ILE A 11 22.91 21.42 12.97
CA ILE A 11 23.66 20.43 12.20
C ILE A 11 23.04 19.04 12.34
N LEU A 12 22.70 18.63 13.56
CA LEU A 12 22.04 17.35 13.80
C LEU A 12 20.70 17.26 13.06
N GLY A 13 19.90 18.32 13.09
CA GLY A 13 18.64 18.41 12.36
C GLY A 13 18.84 18.24 10.85
N VAL A 14 19.84 18.89 10.27
CA VAL A 14 20.16 18.74 8.84
C VAL A 14 20.61 17.31 8.52
N ILE A 15 21.45 16.71 9.35
CA ILE A 15 21.89 15.31 9.16
C ILE A 15 20.69 14.36 9.19
N LEU A 16 19.77 14.51 10.14
CA LEU A 16 18.57 13.68 10.24
C LEU A 16 17.65 13.85 9.02
N LEU A 17 17.49 15.06 8.51
CA LEU A 17 16.70 15.32 7.29
C LEU A 17 17.34 14.67 6.06
N VAL A 18 18.64 14.76 5.92
CA VAL A 18 19.36 14.11 4.80
C VAL A 18 19.25 12.60 4.90
N LEU A 19 19.50 12.01 6.07
CA LEU A 19 19.38 10.57 6.28
C LEU A 19 17.94 10.08 6.01
N SER A 20 16.94 10.79 6.52
CA SER A 20 15.52 10.47 6.26
C SER A 20 15.20 10.50 4.76
N SER A 21 15.71 11.50 4.04
CA SER A 21 15.50 11.62 2.60
C SER A 21 16.17 10.49 1.81
N VAL A 22 17.39 10.12 2.20
CA VAL A 22 18.13 9.00 1.61
C VAL A 22 17.39 7.68 1.85
N VAL A 23 16.98 7.41 3.09
CA VAL A 23 16.23 6.22 3.43
C VAL A 23 14.94 6.15 2.60
N ARG A 24 14.17 7.25 2.55
CA ARG A 24 12.93 7.32 1.78
C ARG A 24 13.14 7.10 0.27
N TYR A 25 14.27 7.52 -0.26
CA TYR A 25 14.60 7.35 -1.68
C TYR A 25 14.95 5.89 -2.03
N PHE A 26 15.68 5.19 -1.15
CA PHE A 26 16.15 3.83 -1.40
C PHE A 26 15.21 2.74 -0.89
N MET A 27 14.34 3.06 0.08
CA MET A 27 13.42 2.10 0.67
C MET A 27 12.03 2.24 0.04
N PRO A 28 11.53 1.23 -0.69
CA PRO A 28 10.15 1.26 -1.17
C PRO A 28 9.17 1.33 0.01
N PHE A 29 8.01 1.95 -0.21
CA PHE A 29 6.99 2.17 0.82
C PHE A 29 6.49 0.88 1.50
N TYR A 30 6.59 -0.26 0.81
CA TYR A 30 6.18 -1.58 1.31
C TYR A 30 7.27 -2.32 2.10
N TRP A 31 8.43 -1.69 2.33
CA TRP A 31 9.52 -2.29 3.10
C TRP A 31 9.16 -2.26 4.60
N GLY A 32 9.36 -3.41 5.27
CA GLY A 32 9.07 -3.58 6.68
C GLY A 32 7.89 -4.50 6.97
N ASP A 33 6.97 -4.68 6.04
CA ASP A 33 5.95 -5.72 6.10
C ASP A 33 6.29 -6.85 5.11
N ALA A 34 6.54 -8.06 5.65
CA ALA A 34 6.93 -9.21 4.84
C ALA A 34 5.84 -9.62 3.84
N THR A 35 4.57 -9.57 4.25
CA THR A 35 3.42 -9.94 3.40
C THR A 35 3.26 -8.96 2.27
N GLN A 36 3.31 -7.67 2.59
CA GLN A 36 3.22 -6.60 1.60
C GLN A 36 4.38 -6.67 0.61
N THR A 37 5.61 -6.82 1.09
CA THR A 37 6.81 -6.93 0.27
C THR A 37 6.69 -8.06 -0.75
N VAL A 38 6.34 -9.27 -0.31
CA VAL A 38 6.21 -10.44 -1.19
C VAL A 38 5.13 -10.21 -2.24
N LYS A 39 3.96 -9.70 -1.86
CA LYS A 39 2.85 -9.44 -2.79
C LYS A 39 3.20 -8.38 -3.83
N TYR A 40 3.81 -7.26 -3.41
CA TYR A 40 4.18 -6.18 -4.33
C TYR A 40 5.29 -6.58 -5.29
N GLU A 41 6.32 -7.26 -4.82
CA GLU A 41 7.39 -7.75 -5.67
C GLU A 41 6.89 -8.80 -6.68
N TYR A 42 5.97 -9.66 -6.26
CA TYR A 42 5.33 -10.60 -7.17
C TYR A 42 4.47 -9.88 -8.21
N TYR A 43 3.58 -8.99 -7.74
CA TYR A 43 2.71 -8.24 -8.65
C TYR A 43 3.51 -7.41 -9.64
N LYS A 44 4.54 -6.70 -9.21
CA LYS A 44 5.41 -5.90 -10.06
C LYS A 44 6.02 -6.70 -11.22
N LYS A 45 6.37 -7.95 -10.96
CA LYS A 45 6.95 -8.86 -11.98
C LYS A 45 5.91 -9.46 -12.94
N HIS A 46 4.65 -9.52 -12.53
CA HIS A 46 3.60 -10.23 -13.25
C HIS A 46 2.37 -9.34 -13.51
N ALA A 47 2.52 -8.01 -13.38
CA ALA A 47 1.42 -7.06 -13.45
C ALA A 47 0.59 -7.19 -14.73
N GLU A 48 1.24 -7.46 -15.86
CA GLU A 48 0.59 -7.61 -17.15
C GLU A 48 -0.42 -8.75 -17.24
N ASN A 49 -0.33 -9.72 -16.33
CA ASN A 49 -1.26 -10.85 -16.25
C ASN A 49 -2.59 -10.49 -15.58
N TYR A 50 -2.69 -9.31 -14.97
CA TYR A 50 -3.84 -8.92 -14.16
C TYR A 50 -4.47 -7.65 -14.70
N ASN A 51 -5.79 -7.66 -14.80
CA ASN A 51 -6.59 -6.50 -15.19
C ASN A 51 -7.46 -5.95 -14.04
N ALA A 52 -7.42 -6.59 -12.89
CA ALA A 52 -8.13 -6.18 -11.68
C ALA A 52 -7.24 -6.36 -10.43
N VAL A 53 -7.35 -5.45 -9.47
CA VAL A 53 -6.61 -5.53 -8.20
C VAL A 53 -7.55 -5.20 -7.04
N TYR A 54 -7.49 -6.02 -6.00
CA TYR A 54 -8.11 -5.74 -4.71
C TYR A 54 -7.10 -5.11 -3.76
N LEU A 55 -7.38 -3.91 -3.29
CA LEU A 55 -6.66 -3.20 -2.23
C LEU A 55 -7.51 -3.17 -0.97
N GLY A 56 -6.91 -3.45 0.17
CA GLY A 56 -7.65 -3.41 1.42
C GLY A 56 -6.86 -3.92 2.61
N GLY A 57 -7.54 -4.07 3.72
CA GLY A 57 -7.01 -4.57 4.97
C GLY A 57 -7.19 -6.08 5.15
N SER A 58 -7.43 -6.47 6.40
CA SER A 58 -7.59 -7.88 6.79
C SER A 58 -8.78 -8.58 6.13
N LEU A 59 -9.84 -7.85 5.79
CA LEU A 59 -11.02 -8.42 5.13
C LEU A 59 -10.66 -8.90 3.72
N GLU A 60 -10.03 -8.05 2.92
CA GLU A 60 -9.61 -8.39 1.56
C GLU A 60 -8.55 -9.47 1.60
N TYR A 61 -7.57 -9.34 2.50
CA TYR A 61 -6.51 -10.32 2.66
C TYR A 61 -7.03 -11.74 2.91
N ARG A 62 -8.06 -11.88 3.76
CA ARG A 62 -8.54 -13.18 4.24
C ARG A 62 -9.74 -13.73 3.48
N HIS A 63 -10.58 -12.89 2.87
CA HIS A 63 -11.87 -13.30 2.33
C HIS A 63 -11.97 -13.17 0.82
N ILE A 64 -11.03 -12.48 0.16
CA ILE A 64 -11.00 -12.38 -1.30
C ILE A 64 -10.07 -13.45 -1.86
N ASP A 65 -10.67 -14.44 -2.51
CA ASP A 65 -9.94 -15.44 -3.30
C ASP A 65 -10.07 -15.10 -4.80
N PRO A 66 -8.98 -14.57 -5.42
CA PRO A 66 -8.99 -14.24 -6.84
C PRO A 66 -9.38 -15.39 -7.75
N GLN A 67 -8.95 -16.62 -7.44
CA GLN A 67 -9.20 -17.78 -8.30
C GLN A 67 -10.70 -18.08 -8.40
N ILE A 68 -11.42 -17.97 -7.28
CA ILE A 68 -12.87 -18.19 -7.25
C ILE A 68 -13.58 -17.10 -8.05
N ILE A 69 -13.25 -15.83 -7.79
CA ILE A 69 -13.92 -14.69 -8.43
C ILE A 69 -13.64 -14.70 -9.93
N ASP A 70 -12.39 -14.89 -10.34
CA ASP A 70 -11.99 -14.94 -11.75
C ASP A 70 -12.72 -16.08 -12.48
N SER A 71 -12.82 -17.26 -11.86
CA SER A 71 -13.51 -18.40 -12.46
C SER A 71 -15.00 -18.12 -12.70
N ILE A 72 -15.65 -17.41 -11.78
CA ILE A 72 -17.07 -17.03 -11.91
C ILE A 72 -17.22 -15.96 -13.00
N ALA A 73 -16.36 -14.96 -13.01
CA ALA A 73 -16.39 -13.88 -13.99
C ALA A 73 -16.19 -14.42 -15.41
N GLN A 74 -15.20 -15.30 -15.61
CA GLN A 74 -14.89 -15.91 -16.90
C GLN A 74 -16.01 -16.83 -17.40
N LYS A 75 -16.68 -17.58 -16.51
CA LYS A 75 -17.87 -18.36 -16.86
C LYS A 75 -19.03 -17.49 -17.39
N ASN A 76 -19.07 -16.21 -16.96
CA ASN A 76 -20.05 -15.25 -17.44
C ASN A 76 -19.53 -14.41 -18.64
N GLY A 77 -18.42 -14.81 -19.27
CA GLY A 77 -17.89 -14.18 -20.48
C GLY A 77 -17.08 -12.91 -20.22
N LEU A 78 -16.69 -12.64 -18.98
CA LEU A 78 -15.85 -11.50 -18.63
C LEU A 78 -14.38 -11.90 -18.72
N ASP A 79 -13.57 -11.07 -19.40
CA ASP A 79 -12.10 -11.13 -19.32
C ASP A 79 -11.69 -10.51 -17.98
N PHE A 80 -11.51 -11.35 -16.95
CA PHE A 80 -11.23 -10.91 -15.61
C PHE A 80 -10.14 -11.76 -14.96
N HIS A 81 -9.04 -11.09 -14.61
CA HIS A 81 -7.86 -11.68 -14.00
C HIS A 81 -7.44 -10.77 -12.85
N SER A 82 -7.68 -11.20 -11.63
CA SER A 82 -7.50 -10.36 -10.47
C SER A 82 -6.32 -10.75 -9.59
N PHE A 83 -5.80 -9.79 -8.85
CA PHE A 83 -4.76 -9.98 -7.85
C PHE A 83 -5.17 -9.37 -6.52
N ASN A 84 -4.93 -10.08 -5.42
CA ASN A 84 -5.24 -9.61 -4.07
C ASN A 84 -4.00 -8.98 -3.42
N LEU A 85 -3.95 -7.65 -3.39
CA LEU A 85 -2.95 -6.85 -2.67
C LEU A 85 -3.39 -6.49 -1.23
N GLY A 86 -4.48 -7.02 -0.72
CA GLY A 86 -4.90 -6.82 0.67
C GLY A 86 -3.82 -7.26 1.66
N VAL A 87 -3.60 -6.50 2.73
CA VAL A 87 -2.60 -6.75 3.78
C VAL A 87 -3.25 -6.65 5.15
N ASP A 88 -3.00 -7.62 6.02
CA ASP A 88 -3.54 -7.64 7.38
C ASP A 88 -3.03 -6.44 8.19
N GLY A 89 -3.90 -5.80 8.94
CA GLY A 89 -3.57 -4.64 9.78
C GLY A 89 -3.44 -3.29 9.03
N HIS A 90 -3.61 -3.26 7.70
CA HIS A 90 -3.57 -2.00 6.96
C HIS A 90 -4.85 -1.18 7.18
N GLY A 91 -4.67 0.01 7.77
CA GLY A 91 -5.71 1.04 7.84
C GLY A 91 -5.74 1.91 6.59
N ILE A 92 -6.64 2.89 6.57
CA ILE A 92 -6.89 3.73 5.39
C ILE A 92 -5.64 4.46 4.87
N ILE A 93 -4.76 4.91 5.74
CA ILE A 93 -3.54 5.62 5.33
C ILE A 93 -2.58 4.70 4.59
N GLN A 94 -2.38 3.47 5.10
CA GLN A 94 -1.56 2.47 4.44
C GLN A 94 -2.16 2.06 3.09
N GLN A 95 -3.48 1.87 3.04
CA GLN A 95 -4.19 1.53 1.80
C GLN A 95 -4.06 2.62 0.73
N LEU A 96 -4.05 3.90 1.11
CA LEU A 96 -3.78 5.00 0.17
C LEU A 96 -2.34 4.96 -0.36
N ASN A 97 -1.36 4.67 0.49
CA ASN A 97 0.02 4.46 0.06
C ASN A 97 0.14 3.24 -0.88
N ASP A 98 -0.62 2.17 -0.60
CA ASP A 98 -0.69 0.99 -1.44
C ASP A 98 -1.25 1.31 -2.82
N LEU A 99 -2.28 2.16 -2.89
CA LEU A 99 -2.86 2.65 -4.14
C LEU A 99 -1.84 3.46 -4.94
N ASP A 100 -1.14 4.40 -4.31
CA ASP A 100 -0.11 5.19 -4.97
C ASP A 100 1.01 4.30 -5.52
N GLY A 101 1.44 3.31 -4.75
CA GLY A 101 2.44 2.33 -5.17
C GLY A 101 1.97 1.45 -6.32
N LEU A 102 0.70 0.99 -6.30
CA LEU A 102 0.10 0.23 -7.38
C LEU A 102 0.09 1.04 -8.69
N LEU A 103 -0.35 2.28 -8.63
CA LEU A 103 -0.41 3.18 -9.79
C LEU A 103 0.98 3.49 -10.35
N ALA A 104 2.00 3.55 -9.51
CA ALA A 104 3.39 3.76 -9.94
C ALA A 104 3.95 2.60 -10.79
N ILE A 105 3.38 1.38 -10.70
CA ILE A 105 3.78 0.22 -11.52
C ILE A 105 3.37 0.39 -12.99
N ARG A 106 2.37 1.24 -13.28
CA ARG A 106 1.92 1.56 -14.64
C ARG A 106 1.55 0.32 -15.47
N ASN A 107 0.79 -0.61 -14.87
CA ASN A 107 0.30 -1.78 -15.58
C ASN A 107 -0.68 -1.35 -16.71
N PRO A 108 -0.36 -1.59 -17.99
CA PRO A 108 -1.21 -1.16 -19.11
C PRO A 108 -2.52 -1.94 -19.20
N ASN A 109 -2.59 -3.12 -18.60
CA ASN A 109 -3.77 -3.98 -18.62
C ASN A 109 -4.73 -3.72 -17.46
N LEU A 110 -4.35 -2.90 -16.48
CA LEU A 110 -5.16 -2.63 -15.29
C LEU A 110 -6.42 -1.83 -15.66
N LYS A 111 -7.59 -2.45 -15.45
CA LYS A 111 -8.92 -1.85 -15.74
C LYS A 111 -9.69 -1.54 -14.47
N TYR A 112 -9.50 -2.35 -13.41
CA TYR A 112 -10.31 -2.28 -12.21
C TYR A 112 -9.45 -2.26 -10.95
N ILE A 113 -9.75 -1.35 -10.05
CA ILE A 113 -9.19 -1.33 -8.69
C ILE A 113 -10.38 -1.35 -7.72
N PHE A 114 -10.43 -2.40 -6.91
CA PHE A 114 -11.40 -2.52 -5.82
C PHE A 114 -10.73 -2.04 -4.54
N PHE A 115 -11.26 -0.97 -4.00
CA PHE A 115 -10.73 -0.33 -2.81
C PHE A 115 -11.78 -0.35 -1.70
N SER A 116 -11.46 -1.01 -0.59
CA SER A 116 -12.36 -1.14 0.53
C SER A 116 -12.16 -0.01 1.52
N ILE A 117 -13.23 0.70 1.81
CA ILE A 117 -13.24 1.74 2.84
C ILE A 117 -14.05 1.20 4.02
N SER A 118 -13.36 0.75 5.08
CA SER A 118 -14.04 0.34 6.30
C SER A 118 -14.53 1.54 7.09
N SER A 119 -15.75 1.42 7.64
CA SER A 119 -16.33 2.47 8.50
C SER A 119 -15.49 2.72 9.77
N GLU A 120 -14.71 1.76 10.21
CA GLU A 120 -13.82 1.88 11.37
C GLU A 120 -12.75 2.97 11.18
N ALA A 121 -12.33 3.24 9.94
CA ALA A 121 -11.39 4.32 9.64
C ALA A 121 -11.91 5.71 10.05
N TYR A 122 -13.22 5.88 10.14
CA TYR A 122 -13.84 7.15 10.53
C TYR A 122 -14.01 7.30 12.06
N PHE A 123 -14.09 6.21 12.80
CA PHE A 123 -14.32 6.25 14.25
C PHE A 123 -13.07 6.57 15.07
N PHE A 124 -11.89 6.32 14.56
CA PHE A 124 -10.65 6.68 15.27
C PHE A 124 -10.48 8.17 15.50
N LYS A 125 -11.10 9.02 14.70
CA LYS A 125 -11.02 10.48 14.83
C LYS A 125 -11.99 11.06 15.88
N ALA A 126 -13.05 10.34 16.20
CA ALA A 126 -14.08 10.81 17.14
C ALA A 126 -13.71 10.62 18.62
N ASN A 127 -12.80 9.69 18.93
CA ASN A 127 -12.44 9.34 20.30
C ASN A 127 -11.18 10.03 20.84
N LEU A 128 -10.56 10.93 20.09
CA LEU A 128 -9.38 11.67 20.53
C LEU A 128 -9.70 12.98 21.27
N HIS A 129 -10.98 13.26 21.54
CA HIS A 129 -11.44 14.50 22.19
C HIS A 129 -12.38 14.27 23.39
N THR A 130 -12.27 13.12 24.07
CA THR A 130 -12.90 12.94 25.39
C THR A 130 -11.85 12.75 26.47
#